data_8dfcf5d829539e5a9cd584b1ab2954cf
#
_entry.id   8dfcf5d829539e5a9cd584b1ab2954cf
#
_cell.length_a   1.000
_cell.length_b   1.000
_cell.length_c   1.000
_cell.angle_alpha   90.00
_cell.angle_beta   90.00
_cell.angle_gamma   90.00
#
_symmetry.space_group_name_H-M   'P 1'
#
loop_
_entity.id
_entity.type
_entity.pdbx_description
1 polymer ?
#
loop_
_entity_poly.entity_id
_entity_poly.type
_entity_poly.pdbx_seq_one_letter_code
_entity_poly.pdbx_strand_id
1 'polypeptide(L)'
;SKLLFDENISSNISIDINSNQNDEFFNSSFINFNILNGKINFDKSKFFNKKIGSLILKNSDLFFKENNFVFNTDVLVEIKSYENLYSFFQTPKNLRKPIKYFLINLDYDFSSSQVKVNNLKIDGNESNDGMINVLDDFGAIEDYNLNKSKRIFNKLLSAYFG
;
A
#
# COMPACT_ATOMS: atom_id res chain seq x y z
N SER A 1 -6.19 24.81 6.98
CA SER A 1 -6.63 23.47 6.49
C SER A 1 -8.02 23.46 5.88
N LYS A 2 -8.92 24.41 6.20
CA LYS A 2 -10.28 24.46 5.62
C LYS A 2 -10.30 24.72 4.10
N LEU A 3 -9.27 25.36 3.55
CA LEU A 3 -9.24 25.75 2.14
C LEU A 3 -9.27 24.54 1.18
N LEU A 4 -8.50 23.49 1.48
CA LEU A 4 -8.41 22.29 0.62
C LEU A 4 -9.70 21.46 0.58
N PHE A 5 -10.57 21.63 1.59
CA PHE A 5 -11.86 20.95 1.70
C PHE A 5 -13.05 21.87 1.36
N ASP A 6 -12.79 23.01 0.71
CA ASP A 6 -13.84 23.90 0.23
C ASP A 6 -14.51 23.27 -1.01
N GLU A 7 -15.84 23.18 -0.97
CA GLU A 7 -16.64 22.59 -2.04
C GLU A 7 -16.54 23.32 -3.38
N ASN A 8 -16.05 24.59 -3.37
CA ASN A 8 -15.85 25.40 -4.57
C ASN A 8 -14.48 25.19 -5.21
N ILE A 9 -13.59 24.42 -4.59
CA ILE A 9 -12.27 24.15 -5.15
C ILE A 9 -12.30 22.82 -5.92
N SER A 10 -11.85 22.89 -7.18
CA SER A 10 -11.60 21.74 -8.01
C SER A 10 -10.23 21.88 -8.66
N SER A 11 -9.39 20.87 -8.50
CA SER A 11 -8.03 20.83 -9.06
C SER A 11 -7.62 19.40 -9.36
N ASN A 12 -6.90 19.20 -10.44
CA ASN A 12 -6.22 17.94 -10.73
C ASN A 12 -4.74 18.24 -11.00
N ILE A 13 -3.85 17.58 -10.26
CA ILE A 13 -2.41 17.71 -10.38
C ILE A 13 -1.85 16.31 -10.62
N SER A 14 -1.10 16.15 -11.72
CA SER A 14 -0.40 14.91 -12.03
C SER A 14 1.10 15.15 -12.05
N ILE A 15 1.86 14.26 -11.42
CA ILE A 15 3.31 14.35 -11.29
C ILE A 15 3.91 13.04 -11.75
N ASP A 16 4.79 13.11 -12.75
CA ASP A 16 5.61 11.98 -13.19
C ASP A 16 7.00 12.07 -12.57
N ILE A 17 7.40 11.00 -11.89
CA ILE A 17 8.69 10.90 -11.23
C ILE A 17 9.44 9.70 -11.83
N ASN A 18 10.64 9.93 -12.33
CA ASN A 18 11.55 8.89 -12.76
C ASN A 18 12.80 8.91 -11.91
N SER A 19 13.11 7.81 -11.24
CA SER A 19 14.36 7.64 -10.52
C SER A 19 15.40 6.96 -11.41
N ASN A 20 16.56 7.59 -11.50
CA ASN A 20 17.74 7.00 -12.16
C ASN A 20 18.66 6.28 -11.15
N GLN A 21 18.30 6.22 -9.88
CA GLN A 21 19.10 5.55 -8.85
C GLN A 21 18.72 4.08 -8.78
N ASN A 22 19.74 3.20 -8.78
CA ASN A 22 19.53 1.75 -8.73
C ASN A 22 19.08 1.24 -7.36
N ASP A 23 19.18 2.06 -6.33
CA ASP A 23 18.93 1.69 -4.93
C ASP A 23 17.50 1.96 -4.46
N GLU A 24 16.68 2.62 -5.28
CA GLU A 24 15.29 2.88 -4.94
C GLU A 24 14.38 1.68 -5.27
N PHE A 25 13.46 1.38 -4.34
CA PHE A 25 12.49 0.30 -4.55
C PHE A 25 11.58 0.57 -5.76
N PHE A 26 11.12 1.81 -5.94
CA PHE A 26 10.34 2.21 -7.11
C PHE A 26 11.22 2.94 -8.12
N ASN A 27 11.18 2.50 -9.38
CA ASN A 27 11.97 3.08 -10.46
C ASN A 27 11.27 4.27 -11.13
N SER A 28 9.94 4.30 -11.08
CA SER A 28 9.13 5.43 -11.53
C SER A 28 7.81 5.47 -10.79
N SER A 29 7.22 6.66 -10.70
CA SER A 29 5.93 6.87 -10.06
C SER A 29 5.14 7.90 -10.86
N PHE A 30 3.84 7.65 -10.99
CA PHE A 30 2.83 8.60 -11.43
C PHE A 30 1.94 8.91 -10.25
N ILE A 31 1.94 10.15 -9.78
CA ILE A 31 1.10 10.61 -8.67
C ILE A 31 -0.01 11.49 -9.24
N ASN A 32 -1.25 11.10 -9.00
CA ASN A 32 -2.43 11.88 -9.35
C ASN A 32 -3.07 12.39 -8.07
N PHE A 33 -3.14 13.70 -7.92
CA PHE A 33 -3.79 14.38 -6.81
C PHE A 33 -5.00 15.12 -7.34
N ASN A 34 -6.19 14.75 -6.85
CA ASN A 34 -7.44 15.30 -7.32
C ASN A 34 -8.24 15.89 -6.15
N ILE A 35 -8.68 17.14 -6.32
CA ILE A 35 -9.61 17.83 -5.42
C ILE A 35 -10.88 18.07 -6.20
N LEU A 36 -12.02 17.59 -5.70
CA LEU A 36 -13.32 17.81 -6.30
C LEU A 36 -14.38 17.97 -5.22
N ASN A 37 -15.04 19.13 -5.19
CA ASN A 37 -16.11 19.43 -4.24
C ASN A 37 -15.70 19.14 -2.77
N GLY A 38 -14.53 19.63 -2.36
CA GLY A 38 -14.01 19.43 -1.01
C GLY A 38 -13.52 18.02 -0.69
N LYS A 39 -13.52 17.10 -1.64
CA LYS A 39 -12.97 15.74 -1.49
C LYS A 39 -11.60 15.65 -2.15
N ILE A 40 -10.68 14.99 -1.48
CA ILE A 40 -9.31 14.80 -1.96
C ILE A 40 -9.05 13.32 -2.14
N ASN A 41 -8.58 12.95 -3.33
CA ASN A 41 -8.17 11.57 -3.60
C ASN A 41 -6.87 11.51 -4.41
N PHE A 42 -6.26 10.33 -4.39
CA PHE A 42 -5.03 9.98 -5.11
C PHE A 42 -5.25 8.81 -6.08
N ASP A 43 -6.48 8.61 -6.51
CA ASP A 43 -6.83 7.52 -7.41
C ASP A 43 -6.03 7.55 -8.69
N LYS A 44 -5.69 6.37 -9.19
CA LYS A 44 -4.81 6.15 -10.34
C LYS A 44 -3.34 6.50 -10.12
N SER A 45 -2.93 6.97 -8.92
CA SER A 45 -1.51 7.04 -8.59
C SER A 45 -0.89 5.64 -8.70
N LYS A 46 0.28 5.56 -9.33
CA LYS A 46 0.93 4.30 -9.66
C LYS A 46 2.43 4.37 -9.41
N PHE A 47 2.95 3.34 -8.76
CA PHE A 47 4.35 3.20 -8.42
C PHE A 47 4.89 1.93 -9.06
N PHE A 48 5.99 2.02 -9.80
CA PHE A 48 6.52 0.93 -10.59
C PHE A 48 7.84 0.41 -10.05
N ASN A 49 7.92 -0.91 -9.94
CA ASN A 49 9.18 -1.61 -9.85
C ASN A 49 9.34 -2.51 -11.09
N LYS A 50 10.31 -2.19 -11.95
CA LYS A 50 10.50 -2.89 -13.24
C LYS A 50 10.69 -4.40 -13.12
N LYS A 51 11.23 -4.86 -11.98
CA LYS A 51 11.52 -6.28 -11.74
C LYS A 51 10.36 -7.00 -11.05
N ILE A 52 9.66 -6.34 -10.13
CA ILE A 52 8.68 -6.96 -9.23
C ILE A 52 7.25 -6.76 -9.74
N GLY A 53 6.88 -5.52 -10.09
CA GLY A 53 5.51 -5.20 -10.49
C GLY A 53 5.12 -3.75 -10.24
N SER A 54 3.85 -3.51 -9.91
CA SER A 54 3.34 -2.15 -9.68
C SER A 54 2.39 -2.09 -8.49
N LEU A 55 2.33 -0.93 -7.86
CA LEU A 55 1.38 -0.56 -6.82
C LEU A 55 0.48 0.53 -7.37
N ILE A 56 -0.83 0.40 -7.21
CA ILE A 56 -1.85 1.33 -7.71
C ILE A 56 -2.79 1.70 -6.58
N LEU A 57 -3.02 2.99 -6.37
CA LEU A 57 -4.02 3.49 -5.42
C LEU A 57 -5.39 3.55 -6.08
N LYS A 58 -6.42 3.07 -5.37
CA LYS A 58 -7.83 3.05 -5.79
C LYS A 58 -8.72 3.42 -4.63
N ASN A 59 -9.89 3.98 -4.91
CA ASN A 59 -10.90 4.32 -3.91
C ASN A 59 -10.30 5.10 -2.74
N SER A 60 -9.35 5.98 -3.05
CA SER A 60 -8.64 6.73 -2.04
C SER A 60 -9.45 7.94 -1.59
N ASP A 61 -9.45 8.21 -0.30
CA ASP A 61 -10.12 9.36 0.29
C ASP A 61 -9.26 9.93 1.44
N LEU A 62 -9.17 11.24 1.49
CA LEU A 62 -8.45 11.97 2.50
C LEU A 62 -9.45 12.83 3.28
N PHE A 63 -9.64 12.56 4.54
CA PHE A 63 -10.68 13.16 5.36
C PHE A 63 -10.26 13.41 6.81
N PHE A 64 -11.05 14.22 7.51
CA PHE A 64 -10.91 14.38 8.95
C PHE A 64 -11.83 13.40 9.70
N LYS A 65 -11.27 12.67 10.65
CA LYS A 65 -11.99 11.83 11.60
C LYS A 65 -11.57 12.21 13.02
N GLU A 66 -12.51 12.69 13.83
CA GLU A 66 -12.26 13.06 15.24
C GLU A 66 -11.07 14.01 15.43
N ASN A 67 -10.92 15.00 14.55
CA ASN A 67 -9.78 15.93 14.43
C ASN A 67 -8.46 15.31 13.90
N ASN A 68 -8.42 14.03 13.57
CA ASN A 68 -7.29 13.39 12.94
C ASN A 68 -7.43 13.40 11.42
N PHE A 69 -6.31 13.60 10.75
CA PHE A 69 -6.23 13.54 9.30
C PHE A 69 -5.96 12.09 8.88
N VAL A 70 -6.92 11.48 8.18
CA VAL A 70 -6.87 10.07 7.81
C VAL A 70 -6.93 9.92 6.30
N PHE A 71 -6.06 9.06 5.77
CA PHE A 71 -6.06 8.63 4.38
C PHE A 71 -6.50 7.17 4.30
N ASN A 72 -7.65 6.91 3.67
CA ASN A 72 -8.12 5.56 3.35
C ASN A 72 -7.83 5.25 1.89
N THR A 73 -7.44 4.03 1.56
CA THR A 73 -7.23 3.61 0.18
C THR A 73 -7.23 2.09 0.01
N ASP A 74 -7.64 1.65 -1.17
CA ASP A 74 -7.35 0.32 -1.68
C ASP A 74 -6.02 0.36 -2.44
N VAL A 75 -5.05 -0.45 -2.02
CA VAL A 75 -3.76 -0.62 -2.66
C VAL A 75 -3.78 -1.93 -3.46
N LEU A 76 -3.80 -1.82 -4.78
CA LEU A 76 -3.60 -2.98 -5.66
C LEU A 76 -2.12 -3.13 -5.96
N VAL A 77 -1.52 -4.24 -5.53
CA VAL A 77 -0.15 -4.61 -5.86
C VAL A 77 -0.19 -5.72 -6.92
N GLU A 78 0.12 -5.36 -8.16
CA GLU A 78 0.21 -6.31 -9.28
C GLU A 78 1.63 -6.88 -9.37
N ILE A 79 1.75 -8.21 -9.35
CA ILE A 79 3.04 -8.91 -9.37
C ILE A 79 3.39 -9.35 -10.79
N LYS A 80 4.45 -8.79 -11.34
CA LYS A 80 5.03 -9.17 -12.63
C LYS A 80 5.93 -10.41 -12.49
N SER A 81 6.71 -10.49 -11.40
CA SER A 81 7.56 -11.64 -11.09
C SER A 81 7.54 -11.90 -9.59
N TYR A 82 6.90 -12.99 -9.20
CA TYR A 82 6.88 -13.43 -7.81
C TYR A 82 8.27 -13.94 -7.35
N GLU A 83 9.12 -14.43 -8.25
CA GLU A 83 10.49 -14.84 -7.93
C GLU A 83 11.33 -13.64 -7.47
N ASN A 84 11.22 -12.50 -8.18
CA ASN A 84 11.91 -11.26 -7.79
C ASN A 84 11.34 -10.68 -6.50
N LEU A 85 10.01 -10.75 -6.30
CA LEU A 85 9.37 -10.36 -5.05
C LEU A 85 9.92 -11.19 -3.88
N TYR A 86 9.93 -12.51 -4.01
CA TYR A 86 10.43 -13.42 -2.98
C TYR A 86 11.93 -13.28 -2.71
N SER A 87 12.72 -13.00 -3.76
CA SER A 87 14.13 -12.69 -3.61
C SER A 87 14.34 -11.42 -2.79
N PHE A 88 13.59 -10.36 -3.09
CA PHE A 88 13.65 -9.08 -2.37
C PHE A 88 13.30 -9.25 -0.88
N PHE A 89 12.20 -9.96 -0.59
CA PHE A 89 11.77 -10.23 0.79
C PHE A 89 12.52 -11.37 1.48
N GLN A 90 13.46 -12.02 0.79
CA GLN A 90 14.22 -13.18 1.29
C GLN A 90 13.30 -14.30 1.79
N THR A 91 12.22 -14.54 1.04
CA THR A 91 11.21 -15.53 1.39
C THR A 91 11.79 -16.96 1.36
N PRO A 92 11.52 -17.81 2.38
CA PRO A 92 11.90 -19.22 2.39
C PRO A 92 11.35 -19.99 1.18
N LYS A 93 12.12 -20.92 0.64
CA LYS A 93 11.76 -21.66 -0.60
C LYS A 93 10.41 -22.39 -0.52
N ASN A 94 10.06 -22.95 0.62
CA ASN A 94 8.81 -23.67 0.86
C ASN A 94 7.56 -22.76 0.81
N LEU A 95 7.72 -21.43 0.95
CA LEU A 95 6.63 -20.44 0.86
C LEU A 95 6.53 -19.77 -0.52
N ARG A 96 7.41 -20.10 -1.47
CA ARG A 96 7.46 -19.48 -2.80
C ARG A 96 6.45 -20.12 -3.76
N LYS A 97 5.17 -19.84 -3.55
CA LYS A 97 4.11 -20.23 -4.49
C LYS A 97 3.75 -19.05 -5.40
N PRO A 98 3.31 -19.27 -6.65
CA PRO A 98 2.91 -18.21 -7.55
C PRO A 98 1.82 -17.33 -6.93
N ILE A 99 2.02 -16.01 -6.99
CA ILE A 99 1.05 -14.98 -6.59
C ILE A 99 0.98 -13.95 -7.72
N LYS A 100 -0.23 -13.51 -8.06
CA LYS A 100 -0.49 -12.55 -9.13
C LYS A 100 -0.68 -11.13 -8.58
N TYR A 101 -1.42 -10.99 -7.48
CA TYR A 101 -1.69 -9.69 -6.90
C TYR A 101 -2.07 -9.76 -5.42
N PHE A 102 -1.89 -8.61 -4.75
CA PHE A 102 -2.47 -8.30 -3.44
C PHE A 102 -3.45 -7.14 -3.60
N LEU A 103 -4.58 -7.20 -2.93
CA LEU A 103 -5.49 -6.07 -2.75
C LEU A 103 -5.60 -5.80 -1.24
N ILE A 104 -5.17 -4.60 -0.84
CA ILE A 104 -5.04 -4.20 0.57
C ILE A 104 -5.89 -2.96 0.79
N ASN A 105 -6.88 -3.01 1.67
CA ASN A 105 -7.55 -1.80 2.16
C ASN A 105 -6.87 -1.34 3.44
N LEU A 106 -6.45 -0.09 3.49
CA LEU A 106 -5.76 0.47 4.64
C LEU A 106 -6.20 1.90 4.96
N ASP A 107 -6.06 2.25 6.24
CA ASP A 107 -6.09 3.62 6.75
C ASP A 107 -4.69 4.02 7.19
N TYR A 108 -4.31 5.27 6.89
CA TYR A 108 -3.12 5.92 7.43
C TYR A 108 -3.55 7.15 8.22
N ASP A 109 -3.29 7.15 9.53
CA ASP A 109 -3.51 8.29 10.41
C ASP A 109 -2.25 9.15 10.47
N PHE A 110 -2.34 10.38 9.93
CA PHE A 110 -1.20 11.31 9.91
C PHE A 110 -0.82 11.83 11.30
N SER A 111 -1.76 11.85 12.26
CA SER A 111 -1.50 12.36 13.60
C SER A 111 -0.67 11.40 14.44
N SER A 112 -0.94 10.11 14.30
CA SER A 112 -0.22 9.04 15.00
C SER A 112 0.87 8.39 14.16
N SER A 113 0.93 8.69 12.86
CA SER A 113 1.78 8.02 11.86
C SER A 113 1.56 6.49 11.81
N GLN A 114 0.33 6.06 12.08
CA GLN A 114 -0.03 4.64 12.13
C GLN A 114 -0.75 4.20 10.86
N VAL A 115 -0.42 2.98 10.42
CA VAL A 115 -1.13 2.25 9.36
C VAL A 115 -2.03 1.21 10.01
N LYS A 116 -3.30 1.19 9.62
CA LYS A 116 -4.23 0.11 9.94
C LYS A 116 -4.62 -0.61 8.65
N VAL A 117 -4.39 -1.90 8.57
CA VAL A 117 -4.88 -2.73 7.46
C VAL A 117 -6.28 -3.23 7.82
N ASN A 118 -7.28 -2.82 7.03
CA ASN A 118 -8.68 -3.18 7.26
C ASN A 118 -9.05 -4.49 6.56
N ASN A 119 -8.45 -4.74 5.39
CA ASN A 119 -8.68 -5.98 4.63
C ASN A 119 -7.47 -6.29 3.73
N LEU A 120 -7.22 -7.57 3.49
CA LEU A 120 -6.22 -8.07 2.55
C LEU A 120 -6.77 -9.27 1.79
N LYS A 121 -6.61 -9.23 0.46
CA LYS A 121 -6.88 -10.37 -0.42
C LYS A 121 -5.62 -10.73 -1.19
N ILE A 122 -5.38 -12.02 -1.36
CA ILE A 122 -4.29 -12.55 -2.19
C ILE A 122 -4.93 -13.36 -3.31
N ASP A 123 -4.73 -12.96 -4.56
CA ASP A 123 -5.34 -13.60 -5.75
C ASP A 123 -6.86 -13.78 -5.64
N GLY A 124 -7.56 -12.83 -4.97
CA GLY A 124 -9.00 -12.84 -4.73
C GLY A 124 -9.46 -13.61 -3.49
N ASN A 125 -8.58 -14.34 -2.81
CA ASN A 125 -8.91 -15.03 -1.56
C ASN A 125 -8.82 -14.06 -0.38
N GLU A 126 -9.82 -14.09 0.49
CA GLU A 126 -9.87 -13.29 1.72
C GLU A 126 -8.81 -13.76 2.74
N SER A 127 -8.46 -12.84 3.64
CA SER A 127 -7.58 -13.17 4.78
C SER A 127 -8.20 -14.23 5.70
N ASN A 128 -7.39 -15.17 6.13
CA ASN A 128 -7.73 -16.08 7.22
C ASN A 128 -7.31 -15.50 8.59
N ASP A 129 -7.72 -16.14 9.69
CA ASP A 129 -7.43 -15.66 11.06
C ASP A 129 -5.92 -15.51 11.33
N GLY A 130 -5.10 -16.40 10.78
CA GLY A 130 -3.65 -16.29 10.91
C GLY A 130 -3.07 -15.05 10.23
N MET A 131 -3.60 -14.67 9.06
CA MET A 131 -3.22 -13.45 8.36
C MET A 131 -3.68 -12.21 9.12
N ILE A 132 -4.91 -12.21 9.66
CA ILE A 132 -5.46 -11.10 10.45
C ILE A 132 -4.54 -10.81 11.63
N ASN A 133 -4.14 -11.82 12.40
CA ASN A 133 -3.22 -11.64 13.53
C ASN A 133 -1.88 -11.03 13.11
N VAL A 134 -1.34 -11.40 11.93
CA VAL A 134 -0.10 -10.80 11.41
C VAL A 134 -0.30 -9.34 11.01
N LEU A 135 -1.48 -8.98 10.49
CA LEU A 135 -1.81 -7.59 10.10
C LEU A 135 -2.03 -6.70 11.33
N ASP A 136 -2.61 -7.23 12.40
CA ASP A 136 -2.73 -6.51 13.68
C ASP A 136 -1.35 -6.24 14.30
N ASP A 137 -0.44 -7.23 14.27
CA ASP A 137 0.97 -7.05 14.65
C ASP A 137 1.67 -5.96 13.80
N PHE A 138 1.31 -5.85 12.51
CA PHE A 138 1.86 -4.82 11.62
C PHE A 138 1.40 -3.42 12.03
N GLY A 139 0.12 -3.23 12.32
CA GLY A 139 -0.44 -1.94 12.75
C GLY A 139 0.16 -1.39 14.05
N ALA A 140 0.70 -2.27 14.91
CA ALA A 140 1.33 -1.90 16.18
C ALA A 140 2.83 -1.49 16.04
N ILE A 141 3.41 -1.47 14.81
CA ILE A 141 4.82 -1.15 14.62
C ILE A 141 5.02 0.36 14.59
N GLU A 142 5.81 0.88 15.54
CA GLU A 142 6.17 2.30 15.60
C GLU A 142 7.26 2.68 14.57
N ASP A 143 8.24 1.78 14.33
CA ASP A 143 9.37 1.99 13.41
C ASP A 143 9.34 1.03 12.23
N TYR A 144 8.95 1.49 11.07
CA TYR A 144 9.02 0.70 9.84
C TYR A 144 10.43 0.68 9.27
N ASN A 145 10.98 -0.52 9.11
CA ASN A 145 12.24 -0.74 8.39
C ASN A 145 12.17 -1.99 7.53
N LEU A 146 13.09 -2.11 6.57
CA LEU A 146 13.09 -3.18 5.59
C LEU A 146 13.13 -4.58 6.22
N ASN A 147 13.87 -4.75 7.33
CA ASN A 147 13.98 -6.07 7.99
C ASN A 147 12.66 -6.47 8.67
N LYS A 148 11.98 -5.51 9.32
CA LYS A 148 10.65 -5.74 9.90
C LYS A 148 9.65 -6.07 8.80
N SER A 149 9.66 -5.31 7.68
CA SER A 149 8.78 -5.57 6.53
C SER A 149 8.99 -6.96 5.93
N LYS A 150 10.25 -7.39 5.75
CA LYS A 150 10.58 -8.75 5.30
C LYS A 150 10.02 -9.83 6.23
N ARG A 151 10.18 -9.63 7.54
CA ARG A 151 9.68 -10.58 8.54
C ARG A 151 8.16 -10.70 8.51
N ILE A 152 7.46 -9.57 8.43
CA ILE A 152 5.99 -9.53 8.39
C ILE A 152 5.47 -10.18 7.10
N PHE A 153 6.05 -9.81 5.96
CA PHE A 153 5.70 -10.41 4.68
C PHE A 153 5.82 -11.95 4.70
N ASN A 154 6.93 -12.46 5.24
CA ASN A 154 7.14 -13.92 5.35
C ASN A 154 6.19 -14.60 6.35
N LYS A 155 5.85 -13.95 7.47
CA LYS A 155 4.80 -14.43 8.38
C LYS A 155 3.43 -14.47 7.69
N LEU A 156 3.09 -13.44 6.93
CA LEU A 156 1.84 -13.36 6.17
C LEU A 156 1.73 -14.51 5.16
N LEU A 157 2.79 -14.76 4.39
CA LEU A 157 2.83 -15.89 3.45
C LEU A 157 2.74 -17.24 4.16
N SER A 158 3.38 -17.39 5.32
CA SER A 158 3.27 -18.61 6.12
C SER A 158 1.84 -18.86 6.60
N ALA A 159 1.14 -17.79 7.00
CA ALA A 159 -0.27 -17.89 7.40
C ALA A 159 -1.21 -18.17 6.21
N TYR A 160 -0.86 -17.68 5.01
CA TYR A 160 -1.65 -17.88 3.81
C TYR A 160 -1.48 -19.27 3.18
N PHE A 161 -0.26 -19.80 3.16
CA PHE A 161 0.08 -21.06 2.50
C PHE A 161 0.16 -22.26 3.44
N GLY A 162 0.27 -22.01 4.75
CA GLY A 162 0.35 -23.04 5.80
C GLY A 162 -1.01 -23.54 6.12
#